data_ced1d031cfa42d3d1c72c66d1efa9867
#
_entry.id   ced1d031cfa42d3d1c72c66d1efa9867
#
_cell.length_a   1.000
_cell.length_b   1.000
_cell.length_c   1.000
_cell.angle_alpha   90.00
_cell.angle_beta   90.00
_cell.angle_gamma   90.00
#
_symmetry.space_group_name_H-M   'P 1'
#
loop_
_entity.id
_entity.type
_entity.pdbx_description
1 polymer ?
#
loop_
_entity_poly.entity_id
_entity_poly.type
_entity_poly.pdbx_seq_one_letter_code
_entity_poly.pdbx_strand_id
1 'polypeptide(L)'
;QEAIGQTHILIAHRGGKYEVDENTIDGFSKAYAAGVRAYETDFRMTKDGVVVINHDATLKRMFNVDKTVESMTIAEVRELKTAKGNPLPTAEEFFDHLADKDYMYVECEMKTDSKEAYYDEAMLREYCKKLYETAMRKKPEHSVYVFTSFDKRPLRIIRELFPDAKTTYITGNPIDSKSIIDAIDVQADCVAGSLNGTTRNNVILAHKAKLKVSLWQTDSPDTWLRAAILGADYATCDAPAKTLRWLEENCKWIKYKLE
;
A
#
# COMPACT_ATOMS: atom_id res chain seq x y z
N GLN A 1 26.75 -9.49 -5.09
CA GLN A 1 26.37 -10.87 -5.54
C GLN A 1 25.04 -11.34 -4.91
N GLU A 2 24.72 -10.97 -3.68
CA GLU A 2 23.44 -11.37 -3.02
C GLU A 2 22.20 -10.72 -3.64
N ALA A 3 22.30 -9.51 -4.19
CA ALA A 3 21.17 -8.81 -4.83
C ALA A 3 20.73 -9.42 -6.18
N ILE A 4 21.58 -10.20 -6.83
CA ILE A 4 21.32 -10.77 -8.18
C ILE A 4 20.33 -11.95 -8.13
N GLY A 5 20.15 -12.58 -6.96
CA GLY A 5 19.21 -13.69 -6.76
C GLY A 5 17.90 -13.34 -6.06
N GLN A 6 17.79 -12.12 -5.53
CA GLN A 6 16.63 -11.66 -4.80
C GLN A 6 15.56 -11.11 -5.75
N THR A 7 14.30 -11.44 -5.50
CA THR A 7 13.16 -10.81 -6.19
C THR A 7 12.82 -9.48 -5.52
N HIS A 8 12.71 -8.43 -6.32
CA HIS A 8 12.33 -7.09 -5.87
C HIS A 8 10.96 -6.75 -6.47
N ILE A 9 9.94 -6.53 -5.64
CA ILE A 9 8.59 -6.28 -6.12
C ILE A 9 8.39 -4.79 -6.39
N LEU A 10 7.98 -4.46 -7.64
CA LEU A 10 7.56 -3.12 -8.01
C LEU A 10 6.08 -2.96 -7.68
N ILE A 11 5.78 -2.04 -6.76
CA ILE A 11 4.42 -1.77 -6.30
C ILE A 11 3.92 -0.45 -6.91
N ALA A 12 2.77 -0.48 -7.57
CA ALA A 12 2.13 0.72 -8.09
C ALA A 12 1.50 1.53 -6.94
N HIS A 13 2.10 2.64 -6.57
CA HIS A 13 1.64 3.57 -5.54
C HIS A 13 0.32 4.22 -5.98
N ARG A 14 -0.78 3.92 -5.26
CA ARG A 14 -2.16 4.32 -5.61
C ARG A 14 -2.57 3.90 -7.02
N GLY A 15 -2.07 2.75 -7.50
CA GLY A 15 -2.25 2.30 -8.88
C GLY A 15 -1.29 2.91 -9.89
N GLY A 16 -0.41 3.84 -9.48
CA GLY A 16 0.53 4.58 -10.35
C GLY A 16 0.10 6.01 -10.60
N LYS A 17 0.11 6.83 -9.56
CA LYS A 17 -0.49 8.19 -9.55
C LYS A 17 0.01 9.17 -10.61
N TYR A 18 1.18 8.92 -11.23
CA TYR A 18 1.66 9.76 -12.33
C TYR A 18 1.15 9.31 -13.71
N GLU A 19 0.58 8.12 -13.82
CA GLU A 19 0.16 7.52 -15.10
C GLU A 19 -1.34 7.34 -15.20
N VAL A 20 -2.04 7.21 -14.05
CA VAL A 20 -3.48 6.92 -13.99
C VAL A 20 -4.21 7.90 -13.08
N ASP A 21 -5.52 7.77 -12.99
CA ASP A 21 -6.33 8.43 -11.96
C ASP A 21 -6.17 7.65 -10.66
N GLU A 22 -5.42 8.22 -9.71
CA GLU A 22 -4.98 7.51 -8.50
C GLU A 22 -6.16 6.95 -7.70
N ASN A 23 -5.97 5.78 -7.10
CA ASN A 23 -6.95 5.18 -6.19
C ASN A 23 -8.35 4.99 -6.81
N THR A 24 -8.43 4.72 -8.11
CA THR A 24 -9.69 4.42 -8.82
C THR A 24 -9.65 3.04 -9.47
N ILE A 25 -10.82 2.41 -9.64
CA ILE A 25 -10.90 1.11 -10.33
C ILE A 25 -10.39 1.20 -11.77
N ASP A 26 -10.68 2.29 -12.47
CA ASP A 26 -10.14 2.58 -13.81
C ASP A 26 -8.60 2.64 -13.79
N GLY A 27 -8.03 3.33 -12.80
CA GLY A 27 -6.58 3.42 -12.62
C GLY A 27 -5.93 2.07 -12.38
N PHE A 28 -6.46 1.26 -11.46
CA PHE A 28 -5.96 -0.09 -11.19
C PHE A 28 -6.10 -1.02 -12.41
N SER A 29 -7.20 -0.92 -13.15
CA SER A 29 -7.41 -1.68 -14.39
C SER A 29 -6.36 -1.36 -15.45
N LYS A 30 -6.05 -0.08 -15.65
CA LYS A 30 -5.01 0.38 -16.57
C LYS A 30 -3.61 -0.10 -16.16
N ALA A 31 -3.29 -0.03 -14.87
CA ALA A 31 -2.04 -0.54 -14.34
C ALA A 31 -1.91 -2.07 -14.56
N TYR A 32 -2.99 -2.82 -14.30
CA TYR A 32 -3.01 -4.26 -14.56
C TYR A 32 -2.79 -4.60 -16.03
N ALA A 33 -3.46 -3.88 -16.93
CA ALA A 33 -3.29 -4.05 -18.37
C ALA A 33 -1.86 -3.73 -18.85
N ALA A 34 -1.16 -2.83 -18.15
CA ALA A 34 0.24 -2.51 -18.39
C ALA A 34 1.24 -3.53 -17.78
N GLY A 35 0.75 -4.62 -17.17
CA GLY A 35 1.60 -5.68 -16.59
C GLY A 35 1.89 -5.55 -15.10
N VAL A 36 1.35 -4.53 -14.41
CA VAL A 36 1.50 -4.37 -12.96
C VAL A 36 0.77 -5.49 -12.23
N ARG A 37 1.40 -6.06 -11.20
CA ARG A 37 0.86 -7.16 -10.37
C ARG A 37 0.97 -6.88 -8.87
N ALA A 38 1.35 -5.65 -8.52
CA ALA A 38 1.42 -5.22 -7.13
C ALA A 38 0.89 -3.79 -6.99
N TYR A 39 0.00 -3.58 -6.04
CA TYR A 39 -0.61 -2.28 -5.74
C TYR A 39 -0.37 -1.87 -4.29
N GLU A 40 -0.30 -0.59 -4.11
CA GLU A 40 -0.53 0.06 -2.83
C GLU A 40 -1.76 0.94 -2.95
N THR A 41 -2.61 1.00 -1.92
CA THR A 41 -3.83 1.81 -1.88
C THR A 41 -4.26 2.14 -0.45
N ASP A 42 -5.00 3.22 -0.29
CA ASP A 42 -5.27 3.91 0.97
C ASP A 42 -6.71 3.73 1.43
N PHE A 43 -6.92 3.18 2.61
CA PHE A 43 -8.25 2.90 3.14
C PHE A 43 -8.65 3.85 4.27
N ARG A 44 -9.90 4.32 4.21
CA ARG A 44 -10.58 5.12 5.22
C ARG A 44 -11.99 4.59 5.43
N MET A 45 -12.69 5.03 6.47
CA MET A 45 -14.07 4.60 6.72
C MET A 45 -15.01 5.81 6.78
N THR A 46 -16.14 5.71 6.09
CA THR A 46 -17.20 6.73 6.12
C THR A 46 -17.85 6.82 7.50
N LYS A 47 -18.60 7.89 7.74
CA LYS A 47 -19.35 8.13 8.98
C LYS A 47 -20.31 6.98 9.32
N ASP A 48 -20.89 6.35 8.32
CA ASP A 48 -21.82 5.22 8.45
C ASP A 48 -21.14 3.85 8.30
N GLY A 49 -19.80 3.80 8.40
CA GLY A 49 -19.03 2.58 8.58
C GLY A 49 -18.72 1.79 7.32
N VAL A 50 -18.69 2.41 6.13
CA VAL A 50 -18.24 1.78 4.88
C VAL A 50 -16.78 2.11 4.63
N VAL A 51 -15.96 1.08 4.37
CA VAL A 51 -14.54 1.28 4.04
C VAL A 51 -14.42 1.67 2.57
N VAL A 52 -13.71 2.77 2.31
CA VAL A 52 -13.52 3.38 0.99
C VAL A 52 -12.06 3.72 0.75
N ILE A 53 -11.71 4.08 -0.49
CA ILE A 53 -10.33 4.36 -0.90
C ILE A 53 -10.12 5.86 -1.10
N ASN A 54 -9.28 6.48 -0.27
CA ASN A 54 -8.81 7.86 -0.44
C ASN A 54 -7.53 8.11 0.36
N HIS A 55 -6.53 8.68 -0.27
CA HIS A 55 -5.26 8.99 0.41
C HIS A 55 -5.38 10.17 1.38
N ASP A 56 -5.82 11.32 0.87
CA ASP A 56 -5.74 12.57 1.61
C ASP A 56 -6.71 12.60 2.81
N ALA A 57 -6.39 13.43 3.78
CA ALA A 57 -7.26 13.68 4.92
C ALA A 57 -8.62 14.29 4.51
N THR A 58 -8.63 15.08 3.43
CA THR A 58 -9.84 15.67 2.86
C THR A 58 -10.03 15.22 1.41
N LEU A 59 -11.23 15.39 0.90
CA LEU A 59 -11.59 15.06 -0.49
C LEU A 59 -11.27 16.21 -1.47
N LYS A 60 -10.61 17.29 -0.98
CA LYS A 60 -10.42 18.51 -1.75
C LYS A 60 -9.63 18.31 -3.04
N ARG A 61 -8.50 17.64 -2.98
CA ARG A 61 -7.60 17.48 -4.14
C ARG A 61 -8.22 16.65 -5.24
N MET A 62 -8.83 15.52 -4.89
CA MET A 62 -9.35 14.57 -5.87
C MET A 62 -10.78 14.86 -6.33
N PHE A 63 -11.62 15.38 -5.42
CA PHE A 63 -13.06 15.51 -5.63
C PHE A 63 -13.59 16.94 -5.48
N ASN A 64 -12.72 17.92 -5.21
CA ASN A 64 -13.05 19.33 -4.98
C ASN A 64 -14.08 19.56 -3.84
N VAL A 65 -14.10 18.70 -2.83
CA VAL A 65 -14.96 18.79 -1.65
C VAL A 65 -14.11 18.95 -0.40
N ASP A 66 -14.31 20.05 0.33
CA ASP A 66 -13.55 20.34 1.56
C ASP A 66 -14.20 19.67 2.79
N LYS A 67 -14.30 18.35 2.72
CA LYS A 67 -14.77 17.45 3.80
C LYS A 67 -13.84 16.25 3.90
N THR A 68 -13.87 15.59 5.04
CA THR A 68 -13.18 14.30 5.24
C THR A 68 -14.13 13.17 4.89
N VAL A 69 -13.58 12.02 4.49
CA VAL A 69 -14.34 10.77 4.29
C VAL A 69 -15.14 10.43 5.55
N GLU A 70 -14.50 10.55 6.70
CA GLU A 70 -15.03 10.18 8.01
C GLU A 70 -16.23 11.07 8.45
N SER A 71 -16.42 12.23 7.82
CA SER A 71 -17.56 13.13 8.07
C SER A 71 -18.76 12.91 7.14
N MET A 72 -18.63 12.04 6.13
CA MET A 72 -19.62 11.79 5.09
C MET A 72 -20.18 10.37 5.16
N THR A 73 -21.45 10.21 4.78
CA THR A 73 -22.05 8.90 4.56
C THR A 73 -21.64 8.32 3.21
N ILE A 74 -21.79 7.01 3.03
CA ILE A 74 -21.50 6.39 1.73
C ILE A 74 -22.42 6.95 0.62
N ALA A 75 -23.65 7.29 0.91
CA ALA A 75 -24.56 7.90 -0.04
C ALA A 75 -24.03 9.25 -0.57
N GLU A 76 -23.49 10.11 0.32
CA GLU A 76 -22.85 11.36 -0.08
C GLU A 76 -21.55 11.14 -0.87
N VAL A 77 -20.75 10.15 -0.46
CA VAL A 77 -19.48 9.82 -1.15
C VAL A 77 -19.73 9.30 -2.57
N ARG A 78 -20.81 8.55 -2.80
CA ARG A 78 -21.17 8.01 -4.12
C ARG A 78 -21.46 9.07 -5.19
N GLU A 79 -21.84 10.27 -4.79
CA GLU A 79 -22.08 11.38 -5.71
C GLU A 79 -20.79 12.03 -6.22
N LEU A 80 -19.64 11.71 -5.58
CA LEU A 80 -18.37 12.33 -5.89
C LEU A 80 -17.69 11.67 -7.09
N LYS A 81 -17.05 12.51 -7.90
CA LYS A 81 -16.23 12.05 -9.03
C LYS A 81 -14.94 12.86 -9.10
N THR A 82 -13.88 12.18 -9.51
CA THR A 82 -12.61 12.84 -9.84
C THR A 82 -12.77 13.76 -11.05
N ALA A 83 -11.76 14.59 -11.32
CA ALA A 83 -11.73 15.43 -12.55
C ALA A 83 -11.81 14.60 -13.85
N LYS A 84 -11.44 13.31 -13.81
CA LYS A 84 -11.54 12.36 -14.93
C LYS A 84 -12.89 11.61 -14.96
N GLY A 85 -13.80 11.91 -14.03
CA GLY A 85 -15.14 11.33 -13.98
C GLY A 85 -15.23 9.98 -13.24
N ASN A 86 -14.17 9.52 -12.58
CA ASN A 86 -14.18 8.28 -11.83
C ASN A 86 -14.81 8.45 -10.45
N PRO A 87 -15.65 7.50 -9.98
CA PRO A 87 -16.16 7.51 -8.62
C PRO A 87 -15.06 7.17 -7.61
N LEU A 88 -15.29 7.56 -6.36
CA LEU A 88 -14.49 7.09 -5.21
C LEU A 88 -14.86 5.63 -4.92
N PRO A 89 -13.90 4.68 -4.97
CA PRO A 89 -14.21 3.26 -4.79
C PRO A 89 -14.43 2.89 -3.32
N THR A 90 -15.29 1.89 -3.09
CA THR A 90 -15.29 1.17 -1.82
C THR A 90 -14.21 0.08 -1.79
N ALA A 91 -13.84 -0.35 -0.59
CA ALA A 91 -12.97 -1.52 -0.43
C ALA A 91 -13.57 -2.77 -1.09
N GLU A 92 -14.88 -2.97 -0.97
CA GLU A 92 -15.57 -4.09 -1.60
C GLU A 92 -15.40 -4.09 -3.13
N GLU A 93 -15.65 -2.96 -3.79
CA GLU A 93 -15.45 -2.82 -5.24
C GLU A 93 -14.02 -3.08 -5.67
N PHE A 94 -13.04 -2.63 -4.88
CA PHE A 94 -11.63 -2.86 -5.15
C PHE A 94 -11.26 -4.34 -5.04
N PHE A 95 -11.63 -5.01 -3.96
CA PHE A 95 -11.31 -6.42 -3.79
C PHE A 95 -12.12 -7.32 -4.73
N ASP A 96 -13.35 -6.95 -5.08
CA ASP A 96 -14.12 -7.62 -6.13
C ASP A 96 -13.44 -7.50 -7.51
N HIS A 97 -12.87 -6.34 -7.82
CA HIS A 97 -12.06 -6.15 -9.03
C HIS A 97 -10.82 -7.05 -9.06
N LEU A 98 -10.27 -7.43 -7.91
CA LEU A 98 -9.10 -8.32 -7.82
C LEU A 98 -9.46 -9.81 -7.78
N ALA A 99 -10.73 -10.17 -7.53
CA ALA A 99 -11.14 -11.53 -7.27
C ALA A 99 -10.91 -12.52 -8.44
N ASP A 100 -10.87 -12.03 -9.68
CA ASP A 100 -10.61 -12.79 -10.89
C ASP A 100 -9.16 -12.73 -11.40
N LYS A 101 -8.24 -12.11 -10.64
CA LYS A 101 -6.82 -12.01 -11.00
C LYS A 101 -6.04 -13.22 -10.50
N ASP A 102 -5.12 -13.74 -11.32
CA ASP A 102 -4.33 -14.94 -10.98
C ASP A 102 -3.45 -14.72 -9.75
N TYR A 103 -2.78 -13.60 -9.69
CA TYR A 103 -1.88 -13.21 -8.61
C TYR A 103 -1.84 -11.69 -8.44
N MET A 104 -1.99 -11.23 -7.20
CA MET A 104 -1.78 -9.82 -6.84
C MET A 104 -1.07 -9.72 -5.49
N TYR A 105 -0.10 -8.82 -5.38
CA TYR A 105 0.41 -8.32 -4.12
C TYR A 105 -0.24 -6.97 -3.83
N VAL A 106 -0.83 -6.79 -2.66
CA VAL A 106 -1.53 -5.54 -2.31
C VAL A 106 -1.12 -5.06 -0.94
N GLU A 107 -0.60 -3.84 -0.86
CA GLU A 107 -0.42 -3.09 0.38
C GLU A 107 -1.68 -2.27 0.66
N CYS A 108 -2.37 -2.61 1.74
CA CYS A 108 -3.59 -1.94 2.21
C CYS A 108 -3.22 -0.94 3.30
N GLU A 109 -2.99 0.32 2.95
CA GLU A 109 -2.61 1.34 3.93
C GLU A 109 -3.83 1.81 4.75
N MET A 110 -3.74 1.61 6.06
CA MET A 110 -4.75 2.04 7.03
C MET A 110 -4.48 3.49 7.45
N LYS A 111 -5.26 4.43 6.93
CA LYS A 111 -5.11 5.89 7.13
C LYS A 111 -5.80 6.36 8.41
N THR A 112 -5.26 6.00 9.58
CA THR A 112 -5.89 6.25 10.87
C THR A 112 -5.16 7.25 11.77
N ASP A 113 -3.95 7.65 11.42
CA ASP A 113 -3.00 8.39 12.24
C ASP A 113 -3.39 9.86 12.52
N SER A 114 -4.21 10.47 11.68
CA SER A 114 -4.53 11.90 11.73
C SER A 114 -6.01 12.23 11.95
N LYS A 115 -6.83 11.24 12.40
CA LYS A 115 -8.28 11.43 12.45
C LYS A 115 -8.87 11.12 13.82
N GLU A 116 -9.63 12.09 14.34
CA GLU A 116 -10.36 11.96 15.61
C GLU A 116 -11.32 10.75 15.62
N ALA A 117 -11.92 10.43 14.46
CA ALA A 117 -12.80 9.28 14.32
C ALA A 117 -12.12 7.96 14.70
N TYR A 118 -10.79 7.87 14.59
CA TYR A 118 -10.02 6.66 14.92
C TYR A 118 -9.36 6.74 16.31
N TYR A 119 -9.67 7.73 17.13
CA TYR A 119 -9.23 7.78 18.51
C TYR A 119 -10.06 6.88 19.43
N ASP A 120 -11.33 6.65 19.09
CA ASP A 120 -12.15 5.64 19.74
C ASP A 120 -11.67 4.24 19.38
N GLU A 121 -11.31 3.45 20.38
CA GLU A 121 -10.74 2.10 20.17
C GLU A 121 -11.76 1.15 19.54
N ALA A 122 -13.04 1.23 19.92
CA ALA A 122 -14.07 0.36 19.37
C ALA A 122 -14.28 0.65 17.88
N MET A 123 -14.29 1.91 17.48
CA MET A 123 -14.38 2.34 16.09
C MET A 123 -13.16 1.90 15.28
N LEU A 124 -11.95 2.03 15.85
CA LEU A 124 -10.72 1.58 15.21
C LEU A 124 -10.71 0.05 15.03
N ARG A 125 -11.17 -0.72 16.02
CA ARG A 125 -11.30 -2.19 15.92
C ARG A 125 -12.32 -2.59 14.85
N GLU A 126 -13.45 -1.91 14.78
CA GLU A 126 -14.45 -2.12 13.75
C GLU A 126 -13.89 -1.86 12.35
N TYR A 127 -13.19 -0.76 12.17
CA TYR A 127 -12.51 -0.42 10.92
C TYR A 127 -11.51 -1.52 10.50
N CYS A 128 -10.61 -1.91 11.40
CA CYS A 128 -9.62 -2.95 11.13
C CYS A 128 -10.28 -4.28 10.74
N LYS A 129 -11.32 -4.69 11.48
CA LYS A 129 -12.06 -5.92 11.22
C LYS A 129 -12.75 -5.87 9.86
N LYS A 130 -13.50 -4.81 9.56
CA LYS A 130 -14.18 -4.63 8.27
C LYS A 130 -13.22 -4.66 7.09
N LEU A 131 -12.12 -3.93 7.18
CA LEU A 131 -11.12 -3.91 6.11
C LEU A 131 -10.54 -5.31 5.87
N TYR A 132 -10.11 -5.99 6.93
CA TYR A 132 -9.52 -7.33 6.82
C TYR A 132 -10.52 -8.34 6.24
N GLU A 133 -11.72 -8.43 6.80
CA GLU A 133 -12.75 -9.37 6.35
C GLU A 133 -13.17 -9.11 4.89
N THR A 134 -13.29 -7.83 4.50
CA THR A 134 -13.57 -7.46 3.10
C THR A 134 -12.46 -7.89 2.17
N ALA A 135 -11.21 -7.62 2.55
CA ALA A 135 -10.04 -8.00 1.76
C ALA A 135 -9.93 -9.51 1.58
N MET A 136 -10.14 -10.27 2.65
CA MET A 136 -9.90 -11.72 2.63
C MET A 136 -11.05 -12.53 2.06
N ARG A 137 -12.28 -11.97 1.99
CA ARG A 137 -13.49 -12.68 1.59
C ARG A 137 -13.41 -13.34 0.20
N LYS A 138 -12.84 -12.66 -0.77
CA LYS A 138 -12.68 -13.12 -2.17
C LYS A 138 -11.22 -13.14 -2.64
N LYS A 139 -10.28 -13.14 -1.69
CA LYS A 139 -8.86 -13.13 -2.02
C LYS A 139 -8.48 -14.38 -2.82
N PRO A 140 -7.91 -14.25 -4.04
CA PRO A 140 -7.38 -15.39 -4.77
C PRO A 140 -6.29 -16.12 -3.95
N GLU A 141 -6.22 -17.43 -4.08
CA GLU A 141 -5.36 -18.30 -3.24
C GLU A 141 -3.89 -17.84 -3.25
N HIS A 142 -3.35 -17.51 -4.42
CA HIS A 142 -1.96 -17.13 -4.57
C HIS A 142 -1.68 -15.66 -4.34
N SER A 143 -2.71 -14.82 -4.16
CA SER A 143 -2.53 -13.40 -3.87
C SER A 143 -2.09 -13.15 -2.44
N VAL A 144 -1.31 -12.08 -2.23
CA VAL A 144 -0.81 -11.66 -0.92
C VAL A 144 -1.34 -10.27 -0.63
N TYR A 145 -2.10 -10.12 0.46
CA TYR A 145 -2.59 -8.84 0.96
C TYR A 145 -1.93 -8.51 2.28
N VAL A 146 -1.36 -7.31 2.38
CA VAL A 146 -0.57 -6.84 3.52
C VAL A 146 -1.22 -5.58 4.08
N PHE A 147 -1.42 -5.51 5.39
CA PHE A 147 -2.02 -4.36 6.04
C PHE A 147 -0.91 -3.45 6.56
N THR A 148 -0.88 -2.22 6.06
CA THR A 148 0.22 -1.30 6.32
C THR A 148 -0.26 -0.06 7.07
N SER A 149 0.55 0.53 7.93
CA SER A 149 0.21 1.80 8.58
C SER A 149 1.42 2.51 9.17
N PHE A 150 1.34 3.84 9.20
CA PHE A 150 2.19 4.69 10.06
C PHE A 150 1.76 4.63 11.53
N ASP A 151 0.49 4.34 11.77
CA ASP A 151 -0.11 4.21 13.10
C ASP A 151 0.07 2.78 13.63
N LYS A 152 0.71 2.65 14.78
CA LYS A 152 0.93 1.34 15.42
C LYS A 152 -0.35 0.69 15.94
N ARG A 153 -1.39 1.47 16.26
CA ARG A 153 -2.63 0.96 16.85
C ARG A 153 -3.35 -0.05 15.95
N PRO A 154 -3.67 0.27 14.67
CA PRO A 154 -4.33 -0.68 13.78
C PRO A 154 -3.46 -1.91 13.50
N LEU A 155 -2.13 -1.79 13.47
CA LEU A 155 -1.24 -2.95 13.28
C LEU A 155 -1.34 -3.94 14.44
N ARG A 156 -1.37 -3.44 15.69
CA ARG A 156 -1.59 -4.29 16.88
C ARG A 156 -2.97 -4.94 16.87
N ILE A 157 -4.01 -4.19 16.52
CA ILE A 157 -5.37 -4.69 16.42
C ILE A 157 -5.50 -5.79 15.35
N ILE A 158 -4.96 -5.57 14.15
CA ILE A 158 -4.95 -6.58 13.09
C ILE A 158 -4.23 -7.85 13.57
N ARG A 159 -3.07 -7.71 14.20
CA ARG A 159 -2.31 -8.86 14.71
C ARG A 159 -3.04 -9.61 15.82
N GLU A 160 -3.74 -8.90 16.70
CA GLU A 160 -4.55 -9.49 17.76
C GLU A 160 -5.77 -10.25 17.21
N LEU A 161 -6.52 -9.64 16.29
CA LEU A 161 -7.73 -10.23 15.71
C LEU A 161 -7.44 -11.34 14.71
N PHE A 162 -6.35 -11.20 13.95
CA PHE A 162 -5.98 -12.06 12.83
C PHE A 162 -4.49 -12.39 12.89
N PRO A 163 -4.06 -13.34 13.70
CA PRO A 163 -2.63 -13.64 13.97
C PRO A 163 -1.81 -13.96 12.70
N ASP A 164 -2.44 -14.51 11.65
CA ASP A 164 -1.79 -14.86 10.39
C ASP A 164 -1.74 -13.70 9.38
N ALA A 165 -2.33 -12.55 9.72
CA ALA A 165 -2.31 -11.38 8.84
C ALA A 165 -0.87 -10.90 8.58
N LYS A 166 -0.58 -10.53 7.33
CA LYS A 166 0.70 -9.88 7.01
C LYS A 166 0.60 -8.39 7.27
N THR A 167 1.60 -7.82 7.93
CA THR A 167 1.60 -6.41 8.31
C THR A 167 2.91 -5.72 8.00
N THR A 168 2.84 -4.42 7.70
CA THR A 168 4.00 -3.54 7.51
C THR A 168 3.88 -2.30 8.38
N TYR A 169 4.90 -2.03 9.17
CA TYR A 169 5.02 -0.74 9.85
C TYR A 169 5.70 0.27 8.92
N ILE A 170 5.09 1.44 8.74
CA ILE A 170 5.62 2.52 7.90
C ILE A 170 6.16 3.63 8.78
N THR A 171 7.38 4.09 8.49
CA THR A 171 7.93 5.32 9.07
C THR A 171 8.00 6.42 8.02
N GLY A 172 7.75 7.68 8.42
CA GLY A 172 7.94 8.87 7.56
C GLY A 172 9.41 9.21 7.27
N ASN A 173 10.33 8.53 7.94
CA ASN A 173 11.77 8.77 7.89
C ASN A 173 12.51 7.67 7.13
N PRO A 174 13.80 7.83 6.86
CA PRO A 174 14.65 6.72 6.43
C PRO A 174 14.60 5.57 7.45
N ILE A 175 14.76 4.34 6.96
CA ILE A 175 14.86 3.19 7.85
C ILE A 175 16.12 3.30 8.70
N ASP A 176 15.96 3.15 10.00
CA ASP A 176 17.01 3.20 11.01
C ASP A 176 16.74 2.16 12.13
N SER A 177 17.60 2.12 13.13
CA SER A 177 17.45 1.20 14.26
C SER A 177 16.14 1.43 15.01
N LYS A 178 15.66 2.67 15.12
CA LYS A 178 14.40 2.99 15.80
C LYS A 178 13.21 2.41 15.05
N SER A 179 13.11 2.64 13.75
CA SER A 179 12.01 2.12 12.93
C SER A 179 12.00 0.59 12.88
N ILE A 180 13.16 -0.05 12.92
CA ILE A 180 13.29 -1.52 13.03
C ILE A 180 12.73 -2.01 14.38
N ILE A 181 13.09 -1.36 15.48
CA ILE A 181 12.55 -1.68 16.82
C ILE A 181 11.03 -1.46 16.85
N ASP A 182 10.56 -0.35 16.29
CA ASP A 182 9.13 -0.03 16.20
C ASP A 182 8.34 -1.11 15.41
N ALA A 183 8.91 -1.62 14.32
CA ALA A 183 8.32 -2.71 13.54
C ALA A 183 8.26 -4.03 14.33
N ILE A 184 9.32 -4.36 15.07
CA ILE A 184 9.36 -5.54 15.96
C ILE A 184 8.31 -5.42 17.08
N ASP A 185 8.18 -4.25 17.69
CA ASP A 185 7.24 -3.96 18.79
C ASP A 185 5.77 -4.19 18.39
N VAL A 186 5.42 -3.91 17.13
CA VAL A 186 4.08 -4.19 16.59
C VAL A 186 3.98 -5.55 15.88
N GLN A 187 5.01 -6.39 15.97
CA GLN A 187 5.09 -7.70 15.32
C GLN A 187 4.85 -7.64 13.80
N ALA A 188 5.36 -6.60 13.15
CA ALA A 188 5.24 -6.47 11.70
C ALA A 188 6.14 -7.48 10.97
N ASP A 189 5.74 -7.88 9.76
CA ASP A 189 6.55 -8.71 8.87
C ASP A 189 7.53 -7.87 8.03
N CYS A 190 7.24 -6.58 7.89
CA CYS A 190 8.00 -5.65 7.06
C CYS A 190 8.12 -4.28 7.73
N VAL A 191 9.21 -3.59 7.47
CA VAL A 191 9.40 -2.16 7.76
C VAL A 191 9.47 -1.38 6.46
N ALA A 192 8.68 -0.33 6.34
CA ALA A 192 8.71 0.57 5.19
C ALA A 192 9.22 1.96 5.59
N GLY A 193 10.05 2.56 4.75
CA GLY A 193 10.61 3.88 5.00
C GLY A 193 11.05 4.62 3.75
N SER A 194 11.47 5.87 3.94
CA SER A 194 11.92 6.72 2.84
C SER A 194 13.17 6.16 2.16
N LEU A 195 13.14 6.07 0.83
CA LEU A 195 14.33 5.75 0.03
C LEU A 195 15.46 6.75 0.28
N ASN A 196 15.10 8.04 0.41
CA ASN A 196 16.08 9.08 0.68
C ASN A 196 16.58 8.98 2.13
N GLY A 197 17.88 8.70 2.27
CA GLY A 197 18.53 8.54 3.57
C GLY A 197 18.61 7.10 4.08
N THR A 198 17.81 6.16 3.58
CA THR A 198 18.00 4.74 3.89
C THR A 198 19.28 4.22 3.25
N THR A 199 20.10 3.55 4.04
CA THR A 199 21.37 2.97 3.59
C THR A 199 21.26 1.45 3.42
N ARG A 200 22.19 0.86 2.64
CA ARG A 200 22.30 -0.60 2.53
C ARG A 200 22.49 -1.27 3.89
N ASN A 201 23.23 -0.65 4.80
CA ASN A 201 23.44 -1.19 6.13
C ASN A 201 22.12 -1.25 6.94
N ASN A 202 21.25 -0.25 6.80
CA ASN A 202 19.93 -0.26 7.44
C ASN A 202 19.05 -1.41 6.89
N VAL A 203 19.10 -1.65 5.57
CA VAL A 203 18.38 -2.77 4.94
C VAL A 203 18.91 -4.11 5.46
N ILE A 204 20.23 -4.29 5.50
CA ILE A 204 20.86 -5.50 6.06
C ILE A 204 20.47 -5.70 7.54
N LEU A 205 20.43 -4.63 8.33
CA LEU A 205 20.03 -4.70 9.74
C LEU A 205 18.58 -5.15 9.90
N ALA A 206 17.66 -4.61 9.08
CA ALA A 206 16.27 -5.04 9.05
C ALA A 206 16.14 -6.53 8.68
N HIS A 207 16.84 -6.98 7.64
CA HIS A 207 16.85 -8.39 7.25
C HIS A 207 17.42 -9.31 8.34
N LYS A 208 18.47 -8.89 9.05
CA LYS A 208 18.98 -9.63 10.22
C LYS A 208 17.95 -9.74 11.35
N ALA A 209 17.08 -8.74 11.49
CA ALA A 209 15.94 -8.75 12.40
C ALA A 209 14.74 -9.55 11.84
N LYS A 210 14.89 -10.24 10.71
CA LYS A 210 13.86 -11.02 10.00
C LYS A 210 12.69 -10.18 9.47
N LEU A 211 12.88 -8.89 9.27
CA LEU A 211 11.93 -8.01 8.64
C LEU A 211 12.21 -7.92 7.13
N LYS A 212 11.15 -7.94 6.32
CA LYS A 212 11.22 -7.46 4.95
C LYS A 212 11.38 -5.95 4.93
N VAL A 213 11.82 -5.39 3.79
CA VAL A 213 12.06 -3.96 3.61
C VAL A 213 11.29 -3.44 2.40
N SER A 214 10.44 -2.43 2.62
CA SER A 214 9.77 -1.66 1.57
C SER A 214 10.32 -0.24 1.54
N LEU A 215 10.71 0.26 0.36
CA LEU A 215 11.19 1.63 0.22
C LEU A 215 10.23 2.47 -0.63
N TRP A 216 10.00 3.69 -0.17
CA TRP A 216 9.16 4.68 -0.84
C TRP A 216 9.85 6.06 -0.77
N GLN A 217 9.64 6.93 -1.65
CA GLN A 217 8.87 6.93 -2.87
C GLN A 217 9.81 6.78 -4.07
N THR A 218 9.45 5.95 -5.05
CA THR A 218 10.15 5.95 -6.34
C THR A 218 9.22 6.50 -7.42
N ASP A 219 9.76 7.15 -8.44
CA ASP A 219 9.01 7.84 -9.49
C ASP A 219 9.53 7.56 -10.90
N SER A 220 10.61 6.81 -10.99
CA SER A 220 11.35 6.56 -12.22
C SER A 220 12.09 5.22 -12.15
N PRO A 221 12.54 4.67 -13.30
CA PRO A 221 13.41 3.49 -13.31
C PRO A 221 14.65 3.63 -12.44
N ASP A 222 15.29 4.80 -12.46
CA ASP A 222 16.54 5.05 -11.71
C ASP A 222 16.30 4.98 -10.19
N THR A 223 15.24 5.62 -9.70
CA THR A 223 14.91 5.61 -8.27
C THR A 223 14.45 4.23 -7.81
N TRP A 224 13.70 3.50 -8.63
CA TRP A 224 13.30 2.12 -8.32
C TRP A 224 14.51 1.18 -8.29
N LEU A 225 15.41 1.25 -9.28
CA LEU A 225 16.66 0.50 -9.28
C LEU A 225 17.52 0.79 -8.05
N ARG A 226 17.58 2.05 -7.64
CA ARG A 226 18.30 2.41 -6.42
C ARG A 226 17.75 1.67 -5.20
N ALA A 227 16.42 1.58 -5.05
CA ALA A 227 15.79 0.82 -3.97
C ALA A 227 16.16 -0.67 -4.04
N ALA A 228 16.07 -1.28 -5.22
CA ALA A 228 16.46 -2.67 -5.44
C ALA A 228 17.94 -2.94 -5.14
N ILE A 229 18.85 -2.06 -5.61
CA ILE A 229 20.29 -2.18 -5.35
C ILE A 229 20.63 -2.04 -3.86
N LEU A 230 19.86 -1.24 -3.10
CA LEU A 230 20.00 -1.18 -1.65
C LEU A 230 19.61 -2.50 -0.97
N GLY A 231 18.88 -3.37 -1.66
CA GLY A 231 18.42 -4.68 -1.19
C GLY A 231 16.97 -4.70 -0.70
N ALA A 232 16.17 -3.68 -1.02
CA ALA A 232 14.76 -3.67 -0.66
C ALA A 232 14.01 -4.83 -1.30
N ASP A 233 13.10 -5.45 -0.54
CA ASP A 233 12.21 -6.50 -1.06
C ASP A 233 11.08 -5.91 -1.91
N TYR A 234 10.64 -4.71 -1.55
CA TYR A 234 9.55 -3.98 -2.17
C TYR A 234 9.93 -2.52 -2.41
N ALA A 235 9.39 -1.92 -3.47
CA ALA A 235 9.48 -0.48 -3.67
C ALA A 235 8.22 0.06 -4.35
N THR A 236 7.60 1.08 -3.74
CA THR A 236 6.44 1.76 -4.32
C THR A 236 6.87 2.72 -5.41
N CYS A 237 6.15 2.71 -6.55
CA CYS A 237 6.48 3.48 -7.73
C CYS A 237 5.29 4.30 -8.22
N ASP A 238 5.51 5.59 -8.47
CA ASP A 238 4.50 6.51 -8.98
C ASP A 238 4.26 6.37 -10.49
N ALA A 239 5.27 5.86 -11.23
CA ALA A 239 5.22 5.61 -12.68
C ALA A 239 5.52 4.13 -13.01
N PRO A 240 4.68 3.18 -12.55
CA PRO A 240 4.97 1.75 -12.61
C PRO A 240 5.03 1.18 -14.03
N ALA A 241 4.14 1.58 -14.94
CA ALA A 241 4.11 1.04 -16.29
C ALA A 241 5.35 1.46 -17.11
N LYS A 242 5.76 2.72 -16.96
CA LYS A 242 7.02 3.22 -17.57
C LYS A 242 8.22 2.48 -17.00
N THR A 243 8.26 2.29 -15.69
CA THR A 243 9.37 1.63 -15.00
C THR A 243 9.45 0.15 -15.40
N LEU A 244 8.33 -0.58 -15.46
CA LEU A 244 8.29 -1.98 -15.90
C LEU A 244 8.84 -2.14 -17.33
N ARG A 245 8.36 -1.35 -18.30
CA ARG A 245 8.86 -1.40 -19.68
C ARG A 245 10.36 -1.18 -19.74
N TRP A 246 10.84 -0.17 -19.03
CA TRP A 246 12.27 0.12 -19.03
C TRP A 246 13.09 -1.04 -18.42
N LEU A 247 12.61 -1.67 -17.34
CA LEU A 247 13.25 -2.84 -16.73
C LEU A 247 13.29 -4.04 -17.70
N GLU A 248 12.20 -4.30 -18.40
CA GLU A 248 12.12 -5.37 -19.40
C GLU A 248 13.13 -5.18 -20.54
N GLU A 249 13.35 -3.96 -20.96
CA GLU A 249 14.29 -3.64 -22.04
C GLU A 249 15.76 -3.61 -21.59
N ASN A 250 16.03 -3.12 -20.37
CA ASN A 250 17.38 -2.74 -19.95
C ASN A 250 17.95 -3.58 -18.79
N CYS A 251 17.12 -4.26 -17.99
CA CYS A 251 17.54 -4.89 -16.74
C CYS A 251 17.08 -6.35 -16.60
N LYS A 252 17.34 -7.19 -17.61
CA LYS A 252 16.99 -8.63 -17.59
C LYS A 252 17.67 -9.44 -16.48
N TRP A 253 18.65 -8.86 -15.82
CA TRP A 253 19.41 -9.46 -14.71
C TRP A 253 18.75 -9.28 -13.35
N ILE A 254 17.68 -8.44 -13.24
CA ILE A 254 16.96 -8.19 -12.01
C ILE A 254 15.60 -8.90 -12.04
N LYS A 255 15.24 -9.54 -10.94
CA LYS A 255 13.90 -10.13 -10.76
C LYS A 255 13.00 -9.10 -10.08
N TYR A 256 11.91 -8.69 -10.74
CA TYR A 256 11.00 -7.66 -10.26
C TYR A 256 9.52 -8.09 -10.24
N LYS A 257 9.25 -9.36 -10.59
CA LYS A 257 7.94 -10.01 -10.52
C LYS A 257 8.06 -11.28 -9.67
N LEU A 258 7.01 -11.62 -8.95
CA LEU A 258 6.85 -12.99 -8.46
C LEU A 258 6.45 -13.86 -9.66
N GLU A 259 7.14 -14.97 -9.85
CA GLU A 259 6.84 -15.99 -10.83
C GLU A 259 5.83 -16.98 -10.26
#